data_588ac68b271a9eb9675c7a99dc48a7cd
#
_entry.id   588ac68b271a9eb9675c7a99dc48a7cd
#
_cell.length_a   1.000
_cell.length_b   1.000
_cell.length_c   1.000
_cell.angle_alpha   90.00
_cell.angle_beta   90.00
_cell.angle_gamma   90.00
#
_symmetry.space_group_name_H-M   'P 1'
#
loop_
_entity.id
_entity.type
_entity.pdbx_description
1 polymer ?
#
loop_
_entity_poly.entity_id
_entity_poly.type
_entity_poly.pdbx_seq_one_letter_code
_entity_poly.pdbx_strand_id
1 'polypeptide(L)'
;MVSRPQKIILLKLLSLVSVVRGYAIALMIAAQLFTAAFILSPNTPLSEVLLSGNLWWLILASALSIAGGYIINNFYDQEKDLINRPRRSKLDQMVRQQTKLSGYFILNFASVLAASAVSFQAALFFSGFIFLMWYYSHRLKKIIFIGNLTSAILSVMPLFILVVYFKSFSSIIVVHACFLLLLLASRELLKDLENLTGDLVQGYKTIPVVYGVRSAKIIGILLIALTFLPSLVLILYYDIHAMRYYFYMTMAILPYGALLLWRAKERRDYLVLHALLRLGIIVGVFSIVLLNPERLIYGWF
;
A
#
# COMPACT_ATOMS: atom_id res chain seq x y z
N MET A 1 -3.87 18.45 -33.91
CA MET A 1 -3.29 17.08 -33.96
C MET A 1 -1.94 17.07 -33.23
N VAL A 2 -1.72 16.12 -32.31
CA VAL A 2 -0.44 16.01 -31.57
C VAL A 2 0.63 15.49 -32.53
N SER A 3 1.78 16.17 -32.63
CA SER A 3 2.89 15.75 -33.52
C SER A 3 3.50 14.41 -33.08
N ARG A 4 4.15 13.70 -34.02
CA ARG A 4 4.79 12.38 -33.73
C ARG A 4 5.78 12.45 -32.55
N PRO A 5 6.68 13.46 -32.40
CA PRO A 5 7.56 13.58 -31.24
C PRO A 5 6.81 13.85 -29.95
N GLN A 6 5.75 14.64 -29.97
CA GLN A 6 4.91 14.90 -28.79
C GLN A 6 4.19 13.65 -28.31
N LYS A 7 3.71 12.78 -29.24
CA LYS A 7 3.12 11.48 -28.89
C LYS A 7 4.13 10.57 -28.18
N ILE A 8 5.38 10.54 -28.65
CA ILE A 8 6.44 9.73 -28.04
C ILE A 8 6.75 10.24 -26.61
N ILE A 9 6.85 11.55 -26.43
CA ILE A 9 7.09 12.15 -25.09
C ILE A 9 5.93 11.82 -24.15
N LEU A 10 4.69 12.00 -24.60
CA LEU A 10 3.49 11.68 -23.82
C LEU A 10 3.47 10.20 -23.42
N LEU A 11 3.78 9.28 -24.34
CA LEU A 11 3.85 7.85 -24.04
C LEU A 11 4.95 7.51 -23.01
N LYS A 12 6.11 8.17 -23.08
CA LYS A 12 7.18 8.00 -22.08
C LYS A 12 6.75 8.51 -20.70
N LEU A 13 6.06 9.66 -20.64
CA LEU A 13 5.50 10.19 -19.38
C LEU A 13 4.44 9.25 -18.82
N LEU A 14 3.52 8.76 -19.65
CA LEU A 14 2.52 7.75 -19.25
C LEU A 14 3.18 6.46 -18.75
N SER A 15 4.26 6.03 -19.39
CA SER A 15 5.05 4.88 -18.94
C SER A 15 5.65 5.11 -17.54
N LEU A 16 6.26 6.27 -17.29
CA LEU A 16 6.82 6.61 -15.97
C LEU A 16 5.73 6.63 -14.90
N VAL A 17 4.59 7.28 -15.17
CA VAL A 17 3.43 7.32 -14.25
C VAL A 17 2.88 5.91 -14.00
N SER A 18 2.84 5.05 -15.03
CA SER A 18 2.44 3.64 -14.91
C SER A 18 3.38 2.85 -14.00
N VAL A 19 4.70 2.99 -14.18
CA VAL A 19 5.72 2.32 -13.36
C VAL A 19 5.59 2.74 -11.90
N VAL A 20 5.50 4.04 -11.63
CA VAL A 20 5.45 4.63 -10.28
C VAL A 20 4.10 4.39 -9.58
N ARG A 21 3.05 3.97 -10.32
CA ARG A 21 1.69 3.77 -9.79
C ARG A 21 1.16 5.00 -9.05
N GLY A 22 1.15 6.16 -9.70
CA GLY A 22 0.78 7.44 -9.11
C GLY A 22 -0.53 7.43 -8.30
N TYR A 23 -1.55 6.63 -8.71
CA TYR A 23 -2.79 6.48 -7.94
C TYR A 23 -2.57 5.90 -6.54
N ALA A 24 -1.60 4.98 -6.36
CA ALA A 24 -1.30 4.38 -5.06
C ALA A 24 -0.56 5.37 -4.15
N ILE A 25 0.30 6.22 -4.73
CA ILE A 25 0.95 7.31 -4.00
C ILE A 25 -0.10 8.35 -3.56
N ALA A 26 -1.02 8.74 -4.43
CA ALA A 26 -2.10 9.66 -4.07
C ALA A 26 -2.98 9.11 -2.94
N LEU A 27 -3.30 7.81 -2.96
CA LEU A 27 -4.04 7.16 -1.87
C LEU A 27 -3.23 7.17 -0.56
N MET A 28 -1.91 6.94 -0.63
CA MET A 28 -1.05 6.98 0.56
C MET A 28 -0.94 8.40 1.14
N ILE A 29 -0.85 9.43 0.28
CA ILE A 29 -0.88 10.84 0.73
C ILE A 29 -2.20 11.12 1.46
N ALA A 30 -3.34 10.73 0.88
CA ALA A 30 -4.64 10.89 1.53
C ALA A 30 -4.71 10.13 2.86
N ALA A 31 -4.21 8.88 2.92
CA ALA A 31 -4.15 8.09 4.14
C ALA A 31 -3.30 8.78 5.22
N GLN A 32 -2.14 9.34 4.86
CA GLN A 32 -1.28 10.06 5.80
C GLN A 32 -1.95 11.34 6.30
N LEU A 33 -2.58 12.14 5.44
CA LEU A 33 -3.29 13.36 5.82
C LEU A 33 -4.47 13.05 6.76
N PHE A 34 -5.30 12.07 6.42
CA PHE A 34 -6.44 11.69 7.27
C PHE A 34 -5.98 11.08 8.60
N THR A 35 -4.95 10.23 8.59
CA THR A 35 -4.37 9.67 9.81
C THR A 35 -3.81 10.77 10.72
N ALA A 36 -3.03 11.71 10.18
CA ALA A 36 -2.49 12.84 10.94
C ALA A 36 -3.63 13.69 11.54
N ALA A 37 -4.62 14.06 10.71
CA ALA A 37 -5.68 14.96 11.11
C ALA A 37 -6.70 14.33 12.07
N PHE A 38 -7.15 13.10 11.83
CA PHE A 38 -8.29 12.51 12.54
C PHE A 38 -7.91 11.47 13.60
N ILE A 39 -6.69 10.87 13.52
CA ILE A 39 -6.27 9.84 14.47
C ILE A 39 -5.18 10.35 15.40
N LEU A 40 -4.12 11.01 14.84
CA LEU A 40 -2.91 11.34 15.60
C LEU A 40 -3.01 12.70 16.32
N SER A 41 -3.79 13.64 15.78
CA SER A 41 -3.95 14.99 16.34
C SER A 41 -5.43 15.39 16.43
N PRO A 42 -6.30 14.61 17.14
CA PRO A 42 -7.74 14.84 17.13
C PRO A 42 -8.14 16.19 17.78
N ASN A 43 -7.32 16.73 18.66
CA ASN A 43 -7.59 17.95 19.44
C ASN A 43 -6.88 19.20 18.91
N THR A 44 -6.05 19.07 17.87
CA THR A 44 -5.31 20.20 17.26
C THR A 44 -6.13 20.78 16.11
N PRO A 45 -6.26 22.10 15.91
CA PRO A 45 -6.98 22.68 14.78
C PRO A 45 -6.53 22.10 13.43
N LEU A 46 -7.46 21.85 12.50
CA LEU A 46 -7.13 21.29 11.18
C LEU A 46 -6.16 22.17 10.41
N SER A 47 -6.33 23.49 10.52
CA SER A 47 -5.43 24.46 9.91
C SER A 47 -3.98 24.26 10.37
N GLU A 48 -3.75 24.06 11.66
CA GLU A 48 -2.42 23.87 12.23
C GLU A 48 -1.80 22.54 11.74
N VAL A 49 -2.56 21.45 11.75
CA VAL A 49 -2.10 20.14 11.27
C VAL A 49 -1.78 20.20 9.78
N LEU A 50 -2.69 20.72 8.95
CA LEU A 50 -2.55 20.71 7.49
C LEU A 50 -1.54 21.75 6.97
N LEU A 51 -1.28 22.82 7.72
CA LEU A 51 -0.24 23.80 7.39
C LEU A 51 1.13 23.46 7.99
N SER A 52 1.24 22.36 8.76
CA SER A 52 2.52 21.89 9.31
C SER A 52 3.52 21.55 8.20
N GLY A 53 4.58 22.32 8.06
CA GLY A 53 5.64 22.07 7.08
C GLY A 53 6.31 20.72 7.27
N ASN A 54 6.51 20.28 8.52
CA ASN A 54 7.11 18.98 8.83
C ASN A 54 6.24 17.81 8.36
N LEU A 55 4.91 17.91 8.46
CA LEU A 55 4.00 16.91 7.93
C LEU A 55 4.17 16.76 6.41
N TRP A 56 4.24 17.88 5.69
CA TRP A 56 4.42 17.85 4.24
C TRP A 56 5.79 17.31 3.80
N TRP A 57 6.85 17.59 4.57
CA TRP A 57 8.17 16.99 4.32
C TRP A 57 8.14 15.47 4.52
N LEU A 58 7.45 14.95 5.54
CA LEU A 58 7.28 13.50 5.76
C LEU A 58 6.44 12.85 4.65
N ILE A 59 5.36 13.50 4.23
CA ILE A 59 4.52 13.04 3.10
C ILE A 59 5.33 13.01 1.80
N LEU A 60 6.10 14.06 1.53
CA LEU A 60 6.98 14.11 0.37
C LEU A 60 8.02 13.00 0.40
N ALA A 61 8.70 12.81 1.53
CA ALA A 61 9.67 11.73 1.72
C ALA A 61 9.04 10.35 1.48
N SER A 62 7.82 10.12 1.99
CA SER A 62 7.04 8.89 1.75
C SER A 62 6.72 8.72 0.28
N ALA A 63 6.21 9.74 -0.39
CA ALA A 63 5.84 9.68 -1.80
C ALA A 63 7.04 9.36 -2.70
N LEU A 64 8.19 10.02 -2.44
CA LEU A 64 9.43 9.82 -3.20
C LEU A 64 10.01 8.42 -2.98
N SER A 65 10.07 7.94 -1.73
CA SER A 65 10.58 6.60 -1.42
C SER A 65 9.67 5.50 -2.00
N ILE A 66 8.34 5.64 -1.92
CA ILE A 66 7.39 4.71 -2.53
C ILE A 66 7.54 4.69 -4.06
N ALA A 67 7.72 5.86 -4.69
CA ALA A 67 7.97 5.95 -6.12
C ALA A 67 9.24 5.20 -6.51
N GLY A 68 10.34 5.39 -5.76
CA GLY A 68 11.58 4.62 -5.90
C GLY A 68 11.35 3.12 -5.71
N GLY A 69 10.57 2.73 -4.69
CA GLY A 69 10.20 1.34 -4.42
C GLY A 69 9.46 0.68 -5.58
N TYR A 70 8.53 1.39 -6.24
CA TYR A 70 7.87 0.87 -7.45
C TYR A 70 8.82 0.72 -8.62
N ILE A 71 9.76 1.65 -8.80
CA ILE A 71 10.76 1.56 -9.88
C ILE A 71 11.66 0.35 -9.68
N ILE A 72 12.21 0.16 -8.49
CA ILE A 72 13.11 -0.96 -8.22
C ILE A 72 12.37 -2.31 -8.28
N ASN A 73 11.11 -2.35 -7.82
CA ASN A 73 10.28 -3.54 -7.97
C ASN A 73 10.00 -3.88 -9.45
N ASN A 74 9.67 -2.87 -10.27
CA ASN A 74 9.48 -3.04 -11.73
C ASN A 74 10.77 -3.52 -12.42
N PHE A 75 11.94 -3.05 -11.96
CA PHE A 75 13.23 -3.50 -12.50
C PHE A 75 13.44 -5.00 -12.26
N TYR A 76 13.21 -5.51 -11.05
CA TYR A 76 13.39 -6.92 -10.72
C TYR A 76 12.25 -7.83 -11.24
N ASP A 77 11.04 -7.31 -11.46
CA ASP A 77 9.88 -8.10 -11.91
C ASP A 77 9.67 -8.09 -13.43
N GLN A 78 10.57 -7.52 -14.21
CA GLN A 78 10.37 -7.28 -15.64
C GLN A 78 9.98 -8.53 -16.42
N GLU A 79 10.70 -9.65 -16.24
CA GLU A 79 10.45 -10.91 -16.94
C GLU A 79 9.14 -11.55 -16.46
N LYS A 80 8.87 -11.53 -15.17
CA LYS A 80 7.63 -12.01 -14.57
C LYS A 80 6.41 -11.23 -15.08
N ASP A 81 6.53 -9.89 -15.17
CA ASP A 81 5.45 -9.03 -15.62
C ASP A 81 5.16 -9.17 -17.12
N LEU A 82 6.15 -9.57 -17.93
CA LEU A 82 5.93 -9.95 -19.35
C LEU A 82 4.95 -11.12 -19.48
N ILE A 83 5.01 -12.09 -18.58
CA ILE A 83 4.12 -13.26 -18.54
C ILE A 83 2.74 -12.86 -17.98
N ASN A 84 2.73 -12.21 -16.81
CA ASN A 84 1.51 -11.93 -16.09
C ASN A 84 0.72 -10.74 -16.65
N ARG A 85 1.39 -9.70 -17.18
CA ARG A 85 0.79 -8.41 -17.60
C ARG A 85 1.43 -7.88 -18.89
N PRO A 86 1.38 -8.61 -20.02
CA PRO A 86 2.15 -8.31 -21.22
C PRO A 86 1.88 -6.91 -21.78
N ARG A 87 0.62 -6.44 -21.76
CA ARG A 87 0.26 -5.11 -22.29
C ARG A 87 0.90 -3.98 -21.47
N ARG A 88 0.87 -4.10 -20.15
CA ARG A 88 1.47 -3.12 -19.24
C ARG A 88 2.99 -3.16 -19.34
N SER A 89 3.58 -4.34 -19.34
CA SER A 89 5.03 -4.52 -19.44
C SER A 89 5.60 -3.91 -20.72
N LYS A 90 4.89 -4.02 -21.86
CA LYS A 90 5.28 -3.33 -23.12
C LYS A 90 5.29 -1.80 -22.95
N LEU A 91 4.34 -1.22 -22.24
CA LEU A 91 4.33 0.23 -21.95
C LEU A 91 5.52 0.59 -21.05
N ASP A 92 5.75 -0.18 -19.99
CA ASP A 92 6.82 0.06 -19.02
C ASP A 92 8.23 -0.06 -19.65
N GLN A 93 8.39 -0.84 -20.72
CA GLN A 93 9.64 -0.98 -21.49
C GLN A 93 9.96 0.22 -22.39
N MET A 94 9.04 1.16 -22.61
CA MET A 94 9.31 2.38 -23.40
C MET A 94 10.34 3.28 -22.75
N VAL A 95 10.56 3.15 -21.43
CA VAL A 95 11.60 3.85 -20.68
C VAL A 95 12.80 2.92 -20.48
N ARG A 96 14.00 3.40 -20.84
CA ARG A 96 15.25 2.64 -20.71
C ARG A 96 15.51 2.28 -19.25
N GLN A 97 16.09 1.09 -19.01
CA GLN A 97 16.43 0.62 -17.65
C GLN A 97 17.37 1.58 -16.91
N GLN A 98 18.35 2.14 -17.62
CA GLN A 98 19.25 3.15 -17.04
C GLN A 98 18.50 4.37 -16.53
N THR A 99 17.51 4.88 -17.30
CA THR A 99 16.68 6.02 -16.87
C THR A 99 15.85 5.67 -15.64
N LYS A 100 15.31 4.45 -15.54
CA LYS A 100 14.61 3.97 -14.36
C LYS A 100 15.52 3.92 -13.14
N LEU A 101 16.73 3.36 -13.27
CA LEU A 101 17.71 3.27 -12.19
C LEU A 101 18.21 4.65 -11.74
N SER A 102 18.49 5.57 -12.69
CA SER A 102 18.82 6.96 -12.32
C SER A 102 17.68 7.62 -11.55
N GLY A 103 16.42 7.44 -12.02
CA GLY A 103 15.23 7.92 -11.31
C GLY A 103 15.11 7.34 -9.90
N TYR A 104 15.37 6.05 -9.74
CA TYR A 104 15.39 5.38 -8.44
C TYR A 104 16.36 6.05 -7.46
N PHE A 105 17.61 6.30 -7.87
CA PHE A 105 18.61 6.94 -7.01
C PHE A 105 18.24 8.39 -6.69
N ILE A 106 17.80 9.16 -7.68
CA ILE A 106 17.40 10.57 -7.49
C ILE A 106 16.22 10.67 -6.51
N LEU A 107 15.17 9.86 -6.70
CA LEU A 107 13.98 9.88 -5.83
C LEU A 107 14.32 9.49 -4.40
N ASN A 108 15.14 8.45 -4.20
CA ASN A 108 15.52 8.01 -2.86
C ASN A 108 16.45 9.03 -2.17
N PHE A 109 17.38 9.63 -2.88
CA PHE A 109 18.22 10.70 -2.34
C PHE A 109 17.37 11.91 -1.93
N ALA A 110 16.46 12.36 -2.80
CA ALA A 110 15.52 13.43 -2.49
C ALA A 110 14.58 13.08 -1.32
N SER A 111 14.17 11.81 -1.17
CA SER A 111 13.39 11.34 -0.02
C SER A 111 14.16 11.51 1.30
N VAL A 112 15.42 11.09 1.35
CA VAL A 112 16.26 11.23 2.55
C VAL A 112 16.51 12.71 2.87
N LEU A 113 16.74 13.55 1.86
CA LEU A 113 16.88 15.01 2.03
C LEU A 113 15.60 15.62 2.60
N ALA A 114 14.43 15.27 2.06
CA ALA A 114 13.16 15.75 2.57
C ALA A 114 12.92 15.33 4.04
N ALA A 115 13.27 14.09 4.38
CA ALA A 115 13.18 13.57 5.74
C ALA A 115 14.16 14.26 6.69
N SER A 116 15.37 14.59 6.25
CA SER A 116 16.38 15.28 7.05
C SER A 116 15.97 16.71 7.41
N ALA A 117 15.11 17.34 6.62
CA ALA A 117 14.52 18.63 6.94
C ALA A 117 13.60 18.59 8.17
N VAL A 118 13.10 17.40 8.53
CA VAL A 118 12.26 17.21 9.73
C VAL A 118 13.11 16.81 10.94
N SER A 119 13.91 15.74 10.82
CA SER A 119 14.80 15.28 11.87
C SER A 119 15.77 14.20 11.38
N PHE A 120 16.86 14.00 12.13
CA PHE A 120 17.81 12.90 11.88
C PHE A 120 17.13 11.53 11.99
N GLN A 121 16.19 11.36 12.95
CA GLN A 121 15.44 10.11 13.13
C GLN A 121 14.57 9.80 11.90
N ALA A 122 13.94 10.83 11.30
CA ALA A 122 13.18 10.66 10.08
C ALA A 122 14.09 10.27 8.89
N ALA A 123 15.25 10.89 8.75
CA ALA A 123 16.23 10.53 7.72
C ALA A 123 16.70 9.06 7.88
N LEU A 124 17.00 8.64 9.10
CA LEU A 124 17.39 7.26 9.40
C LEU A 124 16.25 6.26 9.08
N PHE A 125 15.03 6.61 9.47
CA PHE A 125 13.83 5.80 9.16
C PHE A 125 13.66 5.60 7.65
N PHE A 126 13.68 6.68 6.85
CA PHE A 126 13.52 6.58 5.41
C PHE A 126 14.69 5.86 4.74
N SER A 127 15.91 6.01 5.22
CA SER A 127 17.08 5.25 4.75
C SER A 127 16.86 3.73 4.97
N GLY A 128 16.42 3.34 6.15
CA GLY A 128 16.06 1.94 6.47
C GLY A 128 14.88 1.45 5.62
N PHE A 129 13.84 2.27 5.44
CA PHE A 129 12.68 1.94 4.62
C PHE A 129 13.04 1.71 3.16
N ILE A 130 13.87 2.58 2.57
CA ILE A 130 14.40 2.46 1.20
C ILE A 130 15.21 1.17 1.06
N PHE A 131 16.10 0.89 2.02
CA PHE A 131 16.88 -0.34 2.03
C PHE A 131 15.98 -1.58 2.09
N LEU A 132 14.96 -1.60 2.96
CA LEU A 132 14.02 -2.70 3.07
C LEU A 132 13.20 -2.90 1.78
N MET A 133 12.77 -1.83 1.10
CA MET A 133 12.08 -1.92 -0.19
C MET A 133 12.98 -2.50 -1.29
N TRP A 134 14.25 -2.10 -1.33
CA TRP A 134 15.23 -2.68 -2.25
C TRP A 134 15.44 -4.16 -1.93
N TYR A 135 15.70 -4.52 -0.66
CA TYR A 135 15.97 -5.89 -0.25
C TYR A 135 14.76 -6.80 -0.44
N TYR A 136 13.55 -6.28 -0.20
CA TYR A 136 12.31 -6.95 -0.55
C TYR A 136 12.25 -7.26 -2.05
N SER A 137 12.48 -6.27 -2.90
CA SER A 137 12.43 -6.44 -4.35
C SER A 137 13.50 -7.38 -4.89
N HIS A 138 14.70 -7.35 -4.28
CA HIS A 138 15.84 -8.19 -4.66
C HIS A 138 15.65 -9.65 -4.23
N ARG A 139 15.27 -9.90 -2.97
CA ARG A 139 15.32 -11.23 -2.38
C ARG A 139 14.05 -11.66 -1.64
N LEU A 140 13.52 -10.84 -0.70
CA LEU A 140 12.49 -11.29 0.25
C LEU A 140 11.19 -11.71 -0.42
N LYS A 141 10.76 -11.05 -1.50
CA LYS A 141 9.53 -11.39 -2.22
C LYS A 141 9.51 -12.79 -2.84
N LYS A 142 10.70 -13.44 -2.96
CA LYS A 142 10.83 -14.81 -3.47
C LYS A 142 10.74 -15.88 -2.38
N ILE A 143 10.69 -15.47 -1.10
CA ILE A 143 10.71 -16.35 0.05
C ILE A 143 9.29 -16.50 0.57
N ILE A 144 8.88 -17.78 0.77
CA ILE A 144 7.55 -18.14 1.23
C ILE A 144 7.22 -17.46 2.59
N PHE A 145 6.00 -17.01 2.77
CA PHE A 145 5.47 -16.23 3.89
C PHE A 145 6.17 -14.89 4.11
N ILE A 146 7.52 -14.84 4.08
CA ILE A 146 8.30 -13.62 4.31
C ILE A 146 7.96 -12.57 3.25
N GLY A 147 7.79 -12.98 1.98
CA GLY A 147 7.41 -12.06 0.91
C GLY A 147 6.08 -11.35 1.19
N ASN A 148 5.03 -12.10 1.54
CA ASN A 148 3.71 -11.54 1.83
C ASN A 148 3.73 -10.65 3.07
N LEU A 149 4.35 -11.12 4.16
CA LEU A 149 4.45 -10.39 5.41
C LEU A 149 5.23 -9.08 5.23
N THR A 150 6.41 -9.14 4.60
CA THR A 150 7.24 -7.94 4.35
C THR A 150 6.50 -6.95 3.46
N SER A 151 5.79 -7.40 2.41
CA SER A 151 5.00 -6.52 1.55
C SER A 151 3.90 -5.79 2.33
N ALA A 152 3.19 -6.50 3.23
CA ALA A 152 2.17 -5.91 4.08
C ALA A 152 2.77 -4.87 5.04
N ILE A 153 3.89 -5.21 5.71
CA ILE A 153 4.61 -4.29 6.62
C ILE A 153 5.08 -3.04 5.87
N LEU A 154 5.77 -3.19 4.74
CA LEU A 154 6.25 -2.08 3.93
C LEU A 154 5.12 -1.15 3.48
N SER A 155 3.93 -1.68 3.26
CA SER A 155 2.75 -0.88 2.89
C SER A 155 2.22 0.00 4.03
N VAL A 156 2.48 -0.35 5.30
CA VAL A 156 2.06 0.41 6.49
C VAL A 156 3.16 1.36 7.00
N MET A 157 4.43 1.11 6.66
CA MET A 157 5.57 1.91 7.14
C MET A 157 5.40 3.43 6.96
N PRO A 158 4.83 3.94 5.84
CA PRO A 158 4.60 5.38 5.69
C PRO A 158 3.60 5.98 6.67
N LEU A 159 2.70 5.17 7.24
CA LEU A 159 1.81 5.60 8.33
C LEU A 159 2.53 5.53 9.67
N PHE A 160 3.40 4.55 9.85
CA PHE A 160 4.14 4.36 11.10
C PHE A 160 5.08 5.54 11.41
N ILE A 161 5.73 6.15 10.40
CA ILE A 161 6.56 7.34 10.65
C ILE A 161 5.75 8.50 11.25
N LEU A 162 4.48 8.65 10.89
CA LEU A 162 3.60 9.66 11.48
C LEU A 162 3.32 9.35 12.95
N VAL A 163 3.07 8.08 13.30
CA VAL A 163 2.89 7.66 14.70
C VAL A 163 4.11 8.01 15.54
N VAL A 164 5.31 7.79 15.00
CA VAL A 164 6.58 8.17 15.66
C VAL A 164 6.73 9.68 15.75
N TYR A 165 6.42 10.43 14.69
CA TYR A 165 6.53 11.89 14.66
C TYR A 165 5.58 12.57 15.65
N PHE A 166 4.30 12.14 15.68
CA PHE A 166 3.29 12.67 16.61
C PHE A 166 3.42 12.08 18.02
N LYS A 167 4.32 11.11 18.24
CA LYS A 167 4.52 10.39 19.52
C LYS A 167 3.22 9.79 20.07
N SER A 168 2.31 9.39 19.21
CA SER A 168 0.98 8.89 19.55
C SER A 168 0.94 7.36 19.43
N PHE A 169 1.20 6.66 20.54
CA PHE A 169 1.21 5.20 20.62
C PHE A 169 -0.01 4.69 21.39
N SER A 170 -1.22 5.03 20.95
CA SER A 170 -2.44 4.56 21.59
C SER A 170 -2.85 3.16 21.11
N SER A 171 -3.55 2.42 21.98
CA SER A 171 -4.03 1.06 21.64
C SER A 171 -4.97 1.03 20.45
N ILE A 172 -5.78 2.05 20.25
CA ILE A 172 -6.66 2.16 19.07
C ILE A 172 -5.87 2.16 17.76
N ILE A 173 -4.69 2.83 17.71
CA ILE A 173 -3.81 2.86 16.53
C ILE A 173 -3.26 1.47 16.25
N VAL A 174 -2.87 0.74 17.31
CA VAL A 174 -2.35 -0.63 17.15
C VAL A 174 -3.44 -1.55 16.59
N VAL A 175 -4.69 -1.45 17.07
CA VAL A 175 -5.79 -2.29 16.58
C VAL A 175 -6.14 -1.96 15.13
N HIS A 176 -6.15 -0.66 14.74
CA HIS A 176 -6.33 -0.26 13.33
C HIS A 176 -5.18 -0.78 12.45
N ALA A 177 -3.93 -0.71 12.93
CA ALA A 177 -2.78 -1.24 12.20
C ALA A 177 -2.86 -2.77 12.02
N CYS A 178 -3.29 -3.51 13.05
CA CYS A 178 -3.52 -4.96 12.95
C CYS A 178 -4.59 -5.29 11.90
N PHE A 179 -5.72 -4.57 11.90
CA PHE A 179 -6.76 -4.73 10.87
C PHE A 179 -6.21 -4.50 9.47
N LEU A 180 -5.50 -3.38 9.28
CA LEU A 180 -4.93 -3.02 7.98
C LEU A 180 -3.87 -4.03 7.51
N LEU A 181 -2.99 -4.49 8.41
CA LEU A 181 -1.97 -5.50 8.10
C LEU A 181 -2.59 -6.83 7.64
N LEU A 182 -3.65 -7.31 8.33
CA LEU A 182 -4.35 -8.53 7.94
C LEU A 182 -5.03 -8.39 6.58
N LEU A 183 -5.65 -7.24 6.32
CA LEU A 183 -6.29 -6.95 5.03
C LEU A 183 -5.25 -6.87 3.89
N LEU A 184 -4.10 -6.24 4.13
CA LEU A 184 -2.99 -6.17 3.19
C LEU A 184 -2.35 -7.54 2.95
N ALA A 185 -2.15 -8.35 3.99
CA ALA A 185 -1.64 -9.72 3.86
C ALA A 185 -2.59 -10.59 3.02
N SER A 186 -3.90 -10.48 3.24
CA SER A 186 -4.93 -11.14 2.42
C SER A 186 -4.84 -10.71 0.96
N ARG A 187 -4.66 -9.42 0.70
CA ARG A 187 -4.50 -8.86 -0.64
C ARG A 187 -3.23 -9.36 -1.33
N GLU A 188 -2.09 -9.44 -0.63
CA GLU A 188 -0.84 -9.96 -1.20
C GLU A 188 -0.96 -11.44 -1.57
N LEU A 189 -1.65 -12.24 -0.76
CA LEU A 189 -1.90 -13.65 -1.09
C LEU A 189 -2.79 -13.81 -2.34
N LEU A 190 -3.83 -12.97 -2.50
CA LEU A 190 -4.64 -12.94 -3.73
C LEU A 190 -3.82 -12.55 -4.95
N LYS A 191 -2.89 -11.62 -4.81
CA LYS A 191 -1.95 -11.23 -5.85
C LYS A 191 -1.03 -12.38 -6.27
N ASP A 192 -0.59 -13.22 -5.32
CA ASP A 192 0.20 -14.41 -5.63
C ASP A 192 -0.63 -15.46 -6.41
N LEU A 193 -1.90 -15.65 -6.03
CA LEU A 193 -2.83 -16.51 -6.78
C LEU A 193 -3.09 -15.97 -8.20
N GLU A 194 -3.24 -14.65 -8.37
CA GLU A 194 -3.37 -13.97 -9.66
C GLU A 194 -2.14 -14.18 -10.56
N ASN A 195 -0.94 -14.19 -9.94
CA ASN A 195 0.34 -14.19 -10.65
C ASN A 195 1.01 -15.57 -10.70
N LEU A 196 0.34 -16.64 -10.33
CA LEU A 196 0.86 -18.00 -10.17
C LEU A 196 1.72 -18.47 -11.35
N THR A 197 1.27 -18.24 -12.58
CA THR A 197 1.99 -18.68 -13.80
C THR A 197 3.37 -18.03 -13.91
N GLY A 198 3.46 -16.70 -13.70
CA GLY A 198 4.73 -15.99 -13.75
C GLY A 198 5.64 -16.35 -12.58
N ASP A 199 5.07 -16.61 -11.40
CA ASP A 199 5.82 -17.01 -10.21
C ASP A 199 6.46 -18.41 -10.40
N LEU A 200 5.72 -19.36 -10.99
CA LEU A 200 6.22 -20.68 -11.34
C LEU A 200 7.40 -20.61 -12.34
N VAL A 201 7.22 -19.88 -13.43
CA VAL A 201 8.25 -19.75 -14.48
C VAL A 201 9.53 -19.10 -13.96
N GLN A 202 9.39 -18.12 -13.06
CA GLN A 202 10.54 -17.37 -12.50
C GLN A 202 11.10 -17.98 -11.19
N GLY A 203 10.62 -19.15 -10.79
CA GLY A 203 11.11 -19.86 -9.61
C GLY A 203 10.85 -19.17 -8.28
N TYR A 204 9.80 -18.32 -8.20
CA TYR A 204 9.39 -17.69 -6.94
C TYR A 204 8.73 -18.73 -6.03
N LYS A 205 9.16 -18.78 -4.78
CA LYS A 205 8.59 -19.68 -3.77
C LYS A 205 7.45 -18.97 -3.03
N THR A 206 6.35 -18.68 -3.75
CA THR A 206 5.14 -18.13 -3.13
C THR A 206 4.27 -19.25 -2.53
N ILE A 207 3.32 -18.91 -1.65
CA ILE A 207 2.45 -19.88 -0.98
C ILE A 207 1.72 -20.77 -2.00
N PRO A 208 1.06 -20.24 -3.06
CA PRO A 208 0.38 -21.08 -4.04
C PRO A 208 1.34 -21.94 -4.90
N VAL A 209 2.60 -21.49 -5.10
CA VAL A 209 3.61 -22.27 -5.84
C VAL A 209 4.07 -23.49 -5.04
N VAL A 210 4.33 -23.31 -3.74
CA VAL A 210 4.92 -24.37 -2.90
C VAL A 210 3.87 -25.30 -2.30
N TYR A 211 2.76 -24.73 -1.78
CA TYR A 211 1.73 -25.51 -1.08
C TYR A 211 0.46 -25.75 -1.91
N GLY A 212 0.44 -25.25 -3.15
CA GLY A 212 -0.70 -25.36 -4.05
C GLY A 212 -1.81 -24.36 -3.80
N VAL A 213 -2.67 -24.21 -4.80
CA VAL A 213 -3.79 -23.26 -4.82
C VAL A 213 -4.77 -23.47 -3.68
N ARG A 214 -5.07 -24.73 -3.33
CA ARG A 214 -6.03 -25.07 -2.27
C ARG A 214 -5.56 -24.55 -0.91
N SER A 215 -4.30 -24.79 -0.55
CA SER A 215 -3.70 -24.32 0.71
C SER A 215 -3.64 -22.80 0.76
N ALA A 216 -3.28 -22.14 -0.36
CA ALA A 216 -3.29 -20.70 -0.45
C ALA A 216 -4.69 -20.10 -0.22
N LYS A 217 -5.76 -20.73 -0.74
CA LYS A 217 -7.14 -20.29 -0.48
C LYS A 217 -7.52 -20.44 0.99
N ILE A 218 -7.16 -21.54 1.62
CA ILE A 218 -7.43 -21.77 3.05
C ILE A 218 -6.74 -20.70 3.89
N ILE A 219 -5.46 -20.42 3.64
CA ILE A 219 -4.71 -19.36 4.33
C ILE A 219 -5.35 -17.98 4.08
N GLY A 220 -5.78 -17.70 2.85
CA GLY A 220 -6.48 -16.44 2.52
C GLY A 220 -7.80 -16.28 3.28
N ILE A 221 -8.59 -17.34 3.39
CA ILE A 221 -9.84 -17.35 4.16
C ILE A 221 -9.56 -17.16 5.66
N LEU A 222 -8.52 -17.80 6.20
CA LEU A 222 -8.11 -17.61 7.60
C LEU A 222 -7.65 -16.18 7.86
N LEU A 223 -6.87 -15.56 6.97
CA LEU A 223 -6.47 -14.16 7.09
C LEU A 223 -7.68 -13.23 7.07
N ILE A 224 -8.65 -13.46 6.18
CA ILE A 224 -9.92 -12.72 6.13
C ILE A 224 -10.69 -12.91 7.45
N ALA A 225 -10.81 -14.13 7.95
CA ALA A 225 -11.48 -14.42 9.21
C ALA A 225 -10.80 -13.71 10.39
N LEU A 226 -9.47 -13.66 10.44
CA LEU A 226 -8.71 -12.98 11.47
C LEU A 226 -8.98 -11.47 11.50
N THR A 227 -9.39 -10.83 10.37
CA THR A 227 -9.74 -9.39 10.37
C THR A 227 -10.96 -9.06 11.23
N PHE A 228 -11.80 -10.07 11.54
CA PHE A 228 -12.95 -9.87 12.42
C PHE A 228 -12.54 -9.51 13.86
N LEU A 229 -11.41 -10.05 14.35
CA LEU A 229 -10.95 -9.76 15.73
C LEU A 229 -10.70 -8.26 15.95
N PRO A 230 -9.79 -7.61 15.19
CA PRO A 230 -9.58 -6.17 15.36
C PRO A 230 -10.82 -5.34 15.02
N SER A 231 -11.67 -5.78 14.06
CA SER A 231 -12.93 -5.09 13.76
C SER A 231 -13.88 -5.10 14.94
N LEU A 232 -14.07 -6.24 15.61
CA LEU A 232 -14.89 -6.36 16.81
C LEU A 232 -14.33 -5.53 17.96
N VAL A 233 -13.02 -5.58 18.19
CA VAL A 233 -12.36 -4.78 19.23
C VAL A 233 -12.60 -3.29 18.99
N LEU A 234 -12.47 -2.82 17.73
CA LEU A 234 -12.72 -1.41 17.39
C LEU A 234 -14.18 -1.01 17.64
N ILE A 235 -15.14 -1.85 17.26
CA ILE A 235 -16.57 -1.56 17.42
C ILE A 235 -17.02 -1.58 18.90
N LEU A 236 -16.50 -2.53 19.68
CA LEU A 236 -16.99 -2.79 21.04
C LEU A 236 -16.28 -1.99 22.12
N TYR A 237 -14.99 -1.71 21.95
CA TYR A 237 -14.15 -1.13 23.01
C TYR A 237 -13.70 0.30 22.73
N TYR A 238 -13.90 0.82 21.51
CA TYR A 238 -13.48 2.18 21.16
C TYR A 238 -14.65 2.98 20.61
N ASP A 239 -14.69 4.27 20.95
CA ASP A 239 -15.62 5.18 20.30
C ASP A 239 -15.06 5.64 18.97
N ILE A 240 -15.42 4.93 17.91
CA ILE A 240 -15.05 5.21 16.52
C ILE A 240 -16.15 5.92 15.73
N HIS A 241 -17.14 6.46 16.43
CA HIS A 241 -18.25 7.24 15.87
C HIS A 241 -18.84 6.58 14.58
N ALA A 242 -19.03 7.33 13.52
CA ALA A 242 -19.61 6.82 12.28
C ALA A 242 -18.66 5.90 11.47
N MET A 243 -17.36 5.84 11.79
CA MET A 243 -16.44 4.87 11.17
C MET A 243 -16.84 3.42 11.47
N ARG A 244 -17.63 3.15 12.53
CA ARG A 244 -18.17 1.81 12.82
C ARG A 244 -18.94 1.19 11.65
N TYR A 245 -19.60 2.00 10.81
CA TYR A 245 -20.32 1.53 9.64
C TYR A 245 -19.40 0.91 8.58
N TYR A 246 -18.15 1.42 8.45
CA TYR A 246 -17.15 0.78 7.61
C TYR A 246 -16.81 -0.64 8.10
N PHE A 247 -16.63 -0.82 9.42
CA PHE A 247 -16.35 -2.15 9.97
C PHE A 247 -17.55 -3.09 9.87
N TYR A 248 -18.79 -2.63 10.09
CA TYR A 248 -19.98 -3.44 9.82
C TYR A 248 -20.07 -3.87 8.36
N MET A 249 -19.84 -2.96 7.43
CA MET A 249 -19.80 -3.26 6.01
C MET A 249 -18.70 -4.29 5.67
N THR A 250 -17.49 -4.14 6.20
CA THR A 250 -16.40 -5.10 5.96
C THR A 250 -16.71 -6.46 6.54
N MET A 251 -17.31 -6.54 7.73
CA MET A 251 -17.74 -7.80 8.35
C MET A 251 -18.83 -8.51 7.54
N ALA A 252 -19.65 -7.79 6.79
CA ALA A 252 -20.66 -8.36 5.89
C ALA A 252 -20.03 -8.81 4.54
N ILE A 253 -19.15 -8.00 3.96
CA ILE A 253 -18.59 -8.23 2.62
C ILE A 253 -17.45 -9.27 2.63
N LEU A 254 -16.59 -9.27 3.64
CA LEU A 254 -15.42 -10.17 3.67
C LEU A 254 -15.78 -11.66 3.68
N PRO A 255 -16.80 -12.15 4.39
CA PRO A 255 -17.23 -13.55 4.29
C PRO A 255 -17.72 -13.93 2.90
N TYR A 256 -18.43 -13.01 2.22
CA TYR A 256 -18.80 -13.23 0.83
C TYR A 256 -17.57 -13.30 -0.07
N GLY A 257 -16.58 -12.44 0.14
CA GLY A 257 -15.27 -12.51 -0.53
C GLY A 257 -14.54 -13.83 -0.26
N ALA A 258 -14.58 -14.35 0.96
CA ALA A 258 -14.02 -15.65 1.32
C ALA A 258 -14.73 -16.82 0.59
N LEU A 259 -16.06 -16.76 0.47
CA LEU A 259 -16.85 -17.74 -0.30
C LEU A 259 -16.49 -17.70 -1.80
N LEU A 260 -16.37 -16.48 -2.37
CA LEU A 260 -15.93 -16.31 -3.75
C LEU A 260 -14.50 -16.83 -3.95
N LEU A 261 -13.58 -16.58 -3.00
CA LEU A 261 -12.22 -17.12 -3.03
C LEU A 261 -12.21 -18.65 -3.04
N TRP A 262 -13.04 -19.28 -2.21
CA TRP A 262 -13.17 -20.73 -2.21
C TRP A 262 -13.59 -21.28 -3.57
N ARG A 263 -14.57 -20.63 -4.22
CA ARG A 263 -15.14 -21.02 -5.51
C ARG A 263 -14.27 -20.63 -6.72
N ALA A 264 -13.36 -19.67 -6.56
CA ALA A 264 -12.49 -19.17 -7.62
C ALA A 264 -11.68 -20.30 -8.27
N LYS A 265 -11.65 -20.36 -9.59
CA LYS A 265 -10.90 -21.37 -10.36
C LYS A 265 -9.95 -20.72 -11.36
N GLU A 266 -10.33 -19.59 -11.92
CA GLU A 266 -9.63 -18.91 -12.97
C GLU A 266 -8.89 -17.67 -12.45
N ARG A 267 -7.86 -17.26 -13.19
CA ARG A 267 -7.13 -16.03 -12.92
C ARG A 267 -8.04 -14.80 -12.82
N ARG A 268 -9.12 -14.76 -13.62
CA ARG A 268 -10.10 -13.66 -13.62
C ARG A 268 -10.78 -13.52 -12.26
N ASP A 269 -11.11 -14.63 -11.60
CA ASP A 269 -11.75 -14.63 -10.29
C ASP A 269 -10.84 -13.95 -9.25
N TYR A 270 -9.54 -14.30 -9.26
CA TYR A 270 -8.55 -13.68 -8.35
C TYR A 270 -8.36 -12.20 -8.64
N LEU A 271 -8.40 -11.76 -9.91
CA LEU A 271 -8.35 -10.35 -10.29
C LEU A 271 -9.51 -9.56 -9.72
N VAL A 272 -10.74 -10.10 -9.80
CA VAL A 272 -11.95 -9.47 -9.23
C VAL A 272 -11.83 -9.36 -7.72
N LEU A 273 -11.46 -10.44 -7.03
CA LEU A 273 -11.29 -10.44 -5.57
C LEU A 273 -10.20 -9.46 -5.12
N HIS A 274 -9.06 -9.42 -5.83
CA HIS A 274 -8.00 -8.46 -5.57
C HIS A 274 -8.47 -7.01 -5.75
N ALA A 275 -9.30 -6.73 -6.77
CA ALA A 275 -9.90 -5.42 -6.99
C ALA A 275 -10.90 -5.05 -5.88
N LEU A 276 -11.72 -5.99 -5.41
CA LEU A 276 -12.65 -5.79 -4.29
C LEU A 276 -11.92 -5.45 -2.98
N LEU A 277 -10.87 -6.20 -2.63
CA LEU A 277 -10.06 -5.87 -1.44
C LEU A 277 -9.40 -4.48 -1.56
N ARG A 278 -8.91 -4.14 -2.76
CA ARG A 278 -8.35 -2.81 -3.01
C ARG A 278 -9.39 -1.71 -2.79
N LEU A 279 -10.60 -1.91 -3.31
CA LEU A 279 -11.71 -0.98 -3.09
C LEU A 279 -12.02 -0.84 -1.60
N GLY A 280 -12.08 -1.96 -0.86
CA GLY A 280 -12.27 -1.96 0.58
C GLY A 280 -11.21 -1.13 1.33
N ILE A 281 -9.93 -1.24 0.94
CA ILE A 281 -8.84 -0.43 1.51
C ILE A 281 -9.04 1.06 1.18
N ILE A 282 -9.43 1.40 -0.06
CA ILE A 282 -9.71 2.78 -0.46
C ILE A 282 -10.85 3.36 0.39
N VAL A 283 -11.96 2.64 0.50
CA VAL A 283 -13.11 3.06 1.33
C VAL A 283 -12.67 3.21 2.80
N GLY A 284 -11.81 2.29 3.29
CA GLY A 284 -11.24 2.37 4.64
C GLY A 284 -10.42 3.65 4.88
N VAL A 285 -9.60 4.07 3.92
CA VAL A 285 -8.84 5.33 4.03
C VAL A 285 -9.78 6.53 4.13
N PHE A 286 -10.83 6.59 3.31
CA PHE A 286 -11.79 7.70 3.36
C PHE A 286 -12.71 7.63 4.59
N SER A 287 -12.98 6.44 5.13
CA SER A 287 -13.78 6.29 6.34
C SER A 287 -13.10 6.85 7.60
N ILE A 288 -11.78 7.11 7.59
CA ILE A 288 -11.06 7.74 8.71
C ILE A 288 -11.68 9.10 9.06
N VAL A 289 -12.18 9.84 8.07
CA VAL A 289 -12.87 11.13 8.28
C VAL A 289 -14.13 10.96 9.14
N LEU A 290 -14.76 9.78 9.12
CA LEU A 290 -15.96 9.48 9.91
C LEU A 290 -15.69 9.26 11.40
N LEU A 291 -14.41 9.26 11.83
CA LEU A 291 -14.06 9.29 13.26
C LEU A 291 -14.53 10.59 13.93
N ASN A 292 -14.48 11.70 13.21
CA ASN A 292 -14.99 12.98 13.69
C ASN A 292 -15.41 13.87 12.50
N PRO A 293 -16.58 13.62 11.89
CA PRO A 293 -17.00 14.35 10.68
C PRO A 293 -17.27 15.84 10.97
N GLU A 294 -17.67 16.19 12.18
CA GLU A 294 -17.91 17.59 12.58
C GLU A 294 -16.64 18.43 12.49
N ARG A 295 -15.49 17.80 12.64
CA ARG A 295 -14.19 18.45 12.54
C ARG A 295 -13.95 19.08 11.15
N LEU A 296 -14.55 18.56 10.08
CA LEU A 296 -14.48 19.19 8.76
C LEU A 296 -15.17 20.56 8.71
N ILE A 297 -16.17 20.77 9.57
CA ILE A 297 -16.98 21.99 9.60
C ILE A 297 -16.42 22.96 10.65
N TYR A 298 -16.17 22.46 11.85
CA TYR A 298 -15.86 23.30 13.02
C TYR A 298 -14.40 23.22 13.50
N GLY A 299 -13.60 22.31 12.96
CA GLY A 299 -12.25 22.01 13.44
C GLY A 299 -11.13 22.86 12.83
N TRP A 300 -11.46 23.93 12.11
CA TRP A 300 -10.45 24.78 11.42
C TRP A 300 -9.78 25.80 12.33
N PHE A 301 -10.40 26.12 13.48
CA PHE A 301 -9.92 27.12 14.43
C PHE A 301 -9.70 26.55 15.81
#